data_8359c2b98e0559c2f08f442c377d0ee5
#
_entry.id   8359c2b98e0559c2f08f442c377d0ee5
#
_cell.length_a   1.000
_cell.length_b   1.000
_cell.length_c   1.000
_cell.angle_alpha   90.00
_cell.angle_beta   90.00
_cell.angle_gamma   90.00
#
_symmetry.space_group_name_H-M   'P 1'
#
loop_
_entity.id
_entity.type
_entity.pdbx_description
1 polymer ?
#
loop_
_entity_poly.entity_id
_entity_poly.type
_entity_poly.pdbx_seq_one_letter_code
_entity_poly.pdbx_strand_id
1 'polypeptide(L)'
;MSLRISKSTSKGSTSYYIIKDIRKTDGRWSTKRVEKLGTLSSLMEKYDTDQSGVEAILQKRLEALKSQQEIQAQEVVVRYSQSRLIRKNQETLVSGGHLFLQSIFHNLHLDRLCSQIRKNSGFEYNLSDILSTLVYMRILEPSSKKGTVEAGRKLLGQPELKLHSVYRALSVLSENSDLIQAFLYRKSLDVIDRNEGVLFYDCTNFFFEIEEEDDFRRYGKSKEHRPSPIVQMGLFMDGNGYPLAFSLFPGNESEQPSLKKLESKIIKDFRHSKMVVCTDAGLASASNRRFNSIGNRAFITTQSIKKLKSDIREWCLSPVGWKLLGSSSDKLYDISKVDESVHEGSIFYKESPYTDAQGTRQSLIVTYSIRYRRYCRVIRDGQISRAMRLIEKGQKKLKNNPNAPSRFIREESFNSETGEVSDGTSLSLDSEKIRSEAMYDGFYAVCTNLEDSVERVVDISRRRWEIEESFRILKSEFSARPVFLSRKDRITAHFLVCFIALLIYRILEHRLDEKYTVSEIVGTLRSMEFQHVPGEGYIPAYTRTDLTDSLHELFGFRTDHEITSEKNMKKIIKQTKAKNITRN
;
A
#
# COMPACT_ATOMS: atom_id res chain seq x y z
N MET A 1 -2.97 -38.94 -26.64
CA MET A 1 -2.59 -40.20 -27.35
C MET A 1 -2.11 -41.15 -26.29
N SER A 2 -2.73 -42.36 -26.12
CA SER A 2 -2.41 -43.24 -24.99
C SER A 2 -1.45 -44.33 -25.39
N LEU A 3 -0.43 -44.57 -24.53
CA LEU A 3 0.41 -45.77 -24.60
C LEU A 3 -0.28 -46.93 -23.86
N ARG A 4 -0.25 -48.12 -24.44
CA ARG A 4 -0.76 -49.34 -23.79
C ARG A 4 0.06 -50.60 -24.17
N ILE A 5 0.02 -51.60 -23.30
CA ILE A 5 0.60 -52.88 -23.60
C ILE A 5 -0.37 -53.66 -24.51
N SER A 6 0.18 -54.25 -25.56
CA SER A 6 -0.53 -55.13 -26.47
C SER A 6 0.11 -56.51 -26.48
N LYS A 7 -0.72 -57.54 -26.44
CA LYS A 7 -0.29 -58.96 -26.53
C LYS A 7 -0.63 -59.48 -27.92
N SER A 8 0.28 -60.24 -28.51
CA SER A 8 0.05 -60.96 -29.77
C SER A 8 0.50 -62.41 -29.62
N THR A 9 -0.45 -63.34 -29.82
CA THR A 9 -0.16 -64.76 -29.73
C THR A 9 -0.13 -65.37 -31.11
N SER A 10 0.93 -66.12 -31.43
CA SER A 10 1.13 -66.85 -32.69
C SER A 10 1.91 -68.11 -32.44
N LYS A 11 1.46 -69.26 -33.01
CA LYS A 11 2.11 -70.57 -32.88
C LYS A 11 2.48 -70.98 -31.42
N GLY A 12 1.59 -70.69 -30.47
CA GLY A 12 1.82 -71.04 -29.07
C GLY A 12 2.74 -70.10 -28.29
N SER A 13 3.29 -69.05 -28.90
CA SER A 13 4.12 -68.07 -28.23
C SER A 13 3.40 -66.70 -28.14
N THR A 14 3.38 -66.11 -26.91
CA THR A 14 2.81 -64.77 -26.65
C THR A 14 3.90 -63.73 -26.57
N SER A 15 3.81 -62.71 -27.42
CA SER A 15 4.74 -61.57 -27.46
C SER A 15 4.06 -60.29 -26.94
N TYR A 16 4.81 -59.50 -26.20
CA TYR A 16 4.37 -58.24 -25.63
C TYR A 16 4.99 -57.04 -26.39
N TYR A 17 4.16 -56.03 -26.59
CA TYR A 17 4.53 -54.78 -27.25
C TYR A 17 3.99 -53.59 -26.53
N ILE A 18 4.71 -52.46 -26.56
CA ILE A 18 4.11 -51.15 -26.25
C ILE A 18 3.66 -50.52 -27.55
N ILE A 19 2.39 -50.14 -27.63
CA ILE A 19 1.77 -49.51 -28.79
C ILE A 19 1.22 -48.15 -28.41
N LYS A 20 1.21 -47.23 -29.42
CA LYS A 20 0.66 -45.88 -29.30
C LYS A 20 -0.54 -45.77 -30.25
N ASP A 21 -1.68 -45.32 -29.73
CA ASP A 21 -2.82 -45.00 -30.58
C ASP A 21 -2.58 -43.67 -31.27
N ILE A 22 -2.69 -43.62 -32.60
CA ILE A 22 -2.51 -42.44 -33.45
C ILE A 22 -3.74 -42.19 -34.26
N ARG A 23 -4.09 -40.91 -34.48
CA ARG A 23 -5.17 -40.52 -35.39
C ARG A 23 -4.55 -40.14 -36.71
N LYS A 24 -4.95 -40.84 -37.78
CA LYS A 24 -4.50 -40.54 -39.15
C LYS A 24 -5.09 -39.23 -39.66
N THR A 25 -4.53 -38.67 -40.72
CA THR A 25 -5.03 -37.46 -41.39
C THR A 25 -6.45 -37.62 -41.95
N ASP A 26 -6.88 -38.83 -42.23
CA ASP A 26 -8.26 -39.21 -42.65
C ASP A 26 -9.25 -39.33 -41.47
N GLY A 27 -8.81 -39.01 -40.23
CA GLY A 27 -9.62 -39.09 -39.03
C GLY A 27 -9.75 -40.47 -38.39
N ARG A 28 -9.24 -41.52 -39.00
CA ARG A 28 -9.31 -42.92 -38.51
C ARG A 28 -8.24 -43.16 -37.41
N TRP A 29 -8.60 -43.99 -36.44
CA TRP A 29 -7.65 -44.46 -35.45
C TRP A 29 -6.75 -45.58 -36.02
N SER A 30 -5.48 -45.55 -35.67
CA SER A 30 -4.48 -46.57 -36.01
C SER A 30 -3.53 -46.75 -34.82
N THR A 31 -2.84 -47.86 -34.77
CA THR A 31 -1.83 -48.14 -33.75
C THR A 31 -0.44 -48.18 -34.36
N LYS A 32 0.52 -47.54 -33.67
CA LYS A 32 1.95 -47.63 -34.02
C LYS A 32 2.66 -48.38 -32.90
N ARG A 33 3.46 -49.39 -33.29
CA ARG A 33 4.32 -50.10 -32.36
C ARG A 33 5.47 -49.18 -31.93
N VAL A 34 5.63 -49.00 -30.63
CA VAL A 34 6.67 -48.15 -30.02
C VAL A 34 7.88 -49.02 -29.63
N GLU A 35 7.63 -50.13 -28.93
CA GLU A 35 8.67 -51.03 -28.44
C GLU A 35 8.19 -52.48 -28.50
N LYS A 36 9.11 -53.41 -28.85
CA LYS A 36 8.89 -54.85 -28.70
C LYS A 36 9.57 -55.28 -27.40
N LEU A 37 8.77 -55.79 -26.44
CA LEU A 37 9.26 -56.13 -25.10
C LEU A 37 9.86 -57.54 -25.04
N GLY A 38 9.35 -58.45 -25.88
CA GLY A 38 9.82 -59.83 -25.93
C GLY A 38 8.69 -60.87 -25.89
N THR A 39 9.05 -62.14 -25.94
CA THR A 39 8.08 -63.25 -25.73
C THR A 39 7.92 -63.54 -24.24
N LEU A 40 6.79 -64.07 -23.83
CA LEU A 40 6.52 -64.40 -22.45
C LEU A 40 7.61 -65.29 -21.85
N SER A 41 8.03 -66.36 -22.56
CA SER A 41 9.07 -67.27 -22.11
C SER A 41 10.42 -66.55 -21.93
N SER A 42 10.84 -65.71 -22.87
CA SER A 42 12.08 -64.97 -22.72
C SER A 42 12.05 -63.89 -21.63
N LEU A 43 10.88 -63.33 -21.32
CA LEU A 43 10.71 -62.37 -20.23
C LEU A 43 10.69 -63.05 -18.86
N MET A 44 10.08 -64.22 -18.76
CA MET A 44 10.11 -65.03 -17.55
C MET A 44 11.51 -65.48 -17.17
N GLU A 45 12.27 -65.93 -18.17
CA GLU A 45 13.68 -66.29 -18.00
C GLU A 45 14.56 -65.08 -17.65
N LYS A 46 14.34 -63.95 -18.34
CA LYS A 46 15.13 -62.71 -18.13
C LYS A 46 14.94 -62.09 -16.75
N TYR A 47 13.74 -62.16 -16.20
CA TYR A 47 13.38 -61.54 -14.92
C TYR A 47 13.20 -62.54 -13.76
N ASP A 48 13.49 -63.83 -14.03
CA ASP A 48 13.37 -64.93 -13.05
C ASP A 48 12.06 -64.88 -12.27
N THR A 49 10.94 -64.83 -13.00
CA THR A 49 9.59 -64.63 -12.41
C THR A 49 8.51 -65.34 -13.23
N ASP A 50 7.36 -65.51 -12.65
CA ASP A 50 6.20 -66.06 -13.33
C ASP A 50 5.50 -65.04 -14.26
N GLN A 51 4.44 -65.45 -14.94
CA GLN A 51 3.67 -64.60 -15.82
C GLN A 51 3.13 -63.34 -15.12
N SER A 52 2.70 -63.47 -13.86
CA SER A 52 2.18 -62.36 -13.08
C SER A 52 3.27 -61.32 -12.77
N GLY A 53 4.46 -61.77 -12.41
CA GLY A 53 5.60 -60.92 -12.17
C GLY A 53 6.07 -60.20 -13.47
N VAL A 54 6.07 -60.89 -14.63
CA VAL A 54 6.34 -60.26 -15.92
C VAL A 54 5.31 -59.15 -16.18
N GLU A 55 4.03 -59.38 -16.01
CA GLU A 55 2.98 -58.37 -16.26
C GLU A 55 3.13 -57.16 -15.34
N ALA A 56 3.50 -57.35 -14.07
CA ALA A 56 3.78 -56.26 -13.15
C ALA A 56 5.00 -55.43 -13.55
N ILE A 57 6.08 -56.07 -14.01
CA ILE A 57 7.28 -55.38 -14.49
C ILE A 57 7.00 -54.60 -15.78
N LEU A 58 6.21 -55.18 -16.69
CA LEU A 58 5.84 -54.50 -17.95
C LEU A 58 4.90 -53.32 -17.66
N GLN A 59 4.02 -53.42 -16.67
CA GLN A 59 3.18 -52.29 -16.27
C GLN A 59 4.02 -51.13 -15.69
N LYS A 60 4.97 -51.43 -14.80
CA LYS A 60 5.94 -50.45 -14.29
C LYS A 60 6.73 -49.76 -15.44
N ARG A 61 7.16 -50.56 -16.46
CA ARG A 61 7.84 -50.03 -17.65
C ARG A 61 6.94 -49.11 -18.44
N LEU A 62 5.64 -49.45 -18.62
CA LEU A 62 4.66 -48.61 -19.28
C LEU A 62 4.43 -47.29 -18.54
N GLU A 63 4.33 -47.32 -17.21
CA GLU A 63 4.18 -46.12 -16.37
C GLU A 63 5.40 -45.20 -16.48
N ALA A 64 6.61 -45.78 -16.43
CA ALA A 64 7.84 -45.01 -16.63
C ALA A 64 7.90 -44.34 -18.02
N LEU A 65 7.50 -45.04 -19.09
CA LEU A 65 7.43 -44.46 -20.44
C LEU A 65 6.33 -43.41 -20.56
N LYS A 66 5.19 -43.57 -19.91
CA LYS A 66 4.16 -42.54 -19.86
C LYS A 66 4.65 -41.28 -19.17
N SER A 67 5.27 -41.42 -17.98
CA SER A 67 5.88 -40.30 -17.25
C SER A 67 6.96 -39.60 -18.07
N GLN A 68 7.81 -40.34 -18.74
CA GLN A 68 8.86 -39.81 -19.63
C GLN A 68 8.26 -39.06 -20.83
N GLN A 69 7.18 -39.58 -21.45
CA GLN A 69 6.47 -38.88 -22.51
C GLN A 69 5.72 -37.65 -22.03
N GLU A 70 5.18 -37.66 -20.82
CA GLU A 70 4.58 -36.50 -20.20
C GLU A 70 5.60 -35.39 -19.92
N ILE A 71 6.81 -35.76 -19.45
CA ILE A 71 7.93 -34.84 -19.29
C ILE A 71 8.36 -34.25 -20.64
N GLN A 72 8.58 -35.08 -21.65
CA GLN A 72 8.96 -34.62 -23.01
C GLN A 72 7.86 -33.79 -23.70
N ALA A 73 6.58 -34.07 -23.41
CA ALA A 73 5.49 -33.28 -23.95
C ALA A 73 5.37 -31.89 -23.29
N GLN A 74 6.06 -31.68 -22.17
CA GLN A 74 6.17 -30.38 -21.49
C GLN A 74 7.39 -29.59 -21.97
N GLU A 75 8.36 -30.21 -22.60
CA GLU A 75 9.51 -29.54 -23.18
C GLU A 75 9.12 -28.78 -24.46
N VAL A 76 9.55 -27.52 -24.53
CA VAL A 76 9.31 -26.63 -25.67
C VAL A 76 10.65 -26.28 -26.32
N VAL A 77 10.76 -26.49 -27.63
CA VAL A 77 11.96 -26.12 -28.39
C VAL A 77 11.73 -24.82 -29.15
N VAL A 78 12.33 -23.75 -28.67
CA VAL A 78 12.26 -22.42 -29.30
C VAL A 78 13.44 -22.25 -30.27
N ARG A 79 13.15 -21.93 -31.55
CA ARG A 79 14.16 -21.73 -32.60
C ARG A 79 14.34 -20.24 -32.90
N TYR A 80 15.52 -19.72 -32.64
CA TYR A 80 15.95 -18.38 -33.02
C TYR A 80 16.85 -18.44 -34.26
N SER A 81 16.83 -17.37 -35.06
CA SER A 81 17.71 -17.23 -36.22
C SER A 81 18.49 -15.94 -36.13
N GLN A 82 19.81 -16.01 -36.27
CA GLN A 82 20.69 -14.81 -36.27
C GLN A 82 20.43 -13.89 -37.47
N SER A 83 19.82 -14.38 -38.56
CA SER A 83 19.54 -13.62 -39.76
C SER A 83 18.11 -13.05 -39.81
N ARG A 84 17.23 -13.40 -38.85
CA ARG A 84 15.86 -12.92 -38.80
C ARG A 84 15.78 -11.68 -37.93
N LEU A 85 15.40 -10.55 -38.53
CA LEU A 85 15.10 -9.33 -37.79
C LEU A 85 13.80 -9.46 -37.02
N ILE A 86 13.71 -8.83 -35.82
CA ILE A 86 12.45 -8.63 -35.12
C ILE A 86 11.51 -7.77 -35.96
N ARG A 87 10.20 -8.00 -35.86
CA ARG A 87 9.23 -7.20 -36.62
C ARG A 87 9.24 -5.75 -36.11
N LYS A 88 9.18 -4.81 -37.05
CA LYS A 88 9.10 -3.38 -36.72
C LYS A 88 7.88 -3.10 -35.84
N ASN A 89 8.08 -2.34 -34.78
CA ASN A 89 7.06 -2.00 -33.76
C ASN A 89 6.50 -3.21 -32.99
N GLN A 90 7.19 -4.34 -32.98
CA GLN A 90 6.80 -5.49 -32.17
C GLN A 90 7.32 -5.28 -30.73
N GLU A 91 6.43 -5.20 -29.76
CA GLU A 91 6.74 -5.31 -28.34
C GLU A 91 7.14 -6.77 -28.05
N THR A 92 8.34 -6.98 -27.55
CA THR A 92 8.86 -8.31 -27.23
C THR A 92 8.68 -8.67 -25.76
N LEU A 93 8.60 -7.66 -24.90
CA LEU A 93 8.37 -7.82 -23.47
C LEU A 93 6.95 -7.37 -23.10
N VAL A 94 6.29 -8.15 -22.28
CA VAL A 94 4.97 -7.84 -21.70
C VAL A 94 5.03 -7.94 -20.18
N SER A 95 4.34 -7.06 -19.48
CA SER A 95 4.33 -7.02 -18.01
C SER A 95 3.22 -7.91 -17.45
N GLY A 96 3.54 -8.74 -16.47
CA GLY A 96 2.62 -9.66 -15.80
C GLY A 96 2.40 -9.37 -14.31
N GLY A 97 3.18 -8.48 -13.69
CA GLY A 97 3.04 -8.20 -12.25
C GLY A 97 1.67 -7.64 -11.83
N HIS A 98 0.94 -7.03 -12.75
CA HIS A 98 -0.43 -6.59 -12.49
C HIS A 98 -1.41 -7.75 -12.25
N LEU A 99 -1.11 -8.99 -12.59
CA LEU A 99 -2.01 -10.13 -12.41
C LEU A 99 -2.40 -10.35 -10.94
N PHE A 100 -1.49 -10.07 -10.01
CA PHE A 100 -1.75 -10.12 -8.58
C PHE A 100 -2.71 -8.99 -8.15
N LEU A 101 -2.50 -7.77 -8.65
CA LEU A 101 -3.38 -6.63 -8.41
C LEU A 101 -4.77 -6.84 -9.04
N GLN A 102 -4.81 -7.46 -10.23
CA GLN A 102 -6.04 -7.81 -10.94
C GLN A 102 -6.91 -8.75 -10.10
N SER A 103 -6.31 -9.72 -9.44
CA SER A 103 -7.03 -10.63 -8.55
C SER A 103 -7.75 -9.87 -7.43
N ILE A 104 -7.07 -8.93 -6.76
CA ILE A 104 -7.67 -8.11 -5.70
C ILE A 104 -8.78 -7.18 -6.27
N PHE A 105 -8.53 -6.54 -7.42
CA PHE A 105 -9.50 -5.67 -8.11
C PHE A 105 -10.83 -6.39 -8.38
N HIS A 106 -10.77 -7.63 -8.88
CA HIS A 106 -11.96 -8.43 -9.17
C HIS A 106 -12.63 -8.99 -7.91
N ASN A 107 -11.86 -9.28 -6.85
CA ASN A 107 -12.43 -9.68 -5.56
C ASN A 107 -13.18 -8.54 -4.87
N LEU A 108 -12.74 -7.30 -5.06
CA LEU A 108 -13.48 -6.10 -4.64
C LEU A 108 -14.69 -5.79 -5.55
N HIS A 109 -14.98 -6.63 -6.54
CA HIS A 109 -16.10 -6.47 -7.48
C HIS A 109 -16.16 -5.14 -8.24
N LEU A 110 -15.00 -4.47 -8.44
CA LEU A 110 -14.94 -3.20 -9.16
C LEU A 110 -15.39 -3.32 -10.62
N ASP A 111 -15.16 -4.47 -11.26
CA ASP A 111 -15.66 -4.80 -12.59
C ASP A 111 -17.20 -4.75 -12.69
N ARG A 112 -17.90 -5.28 -11.67
CA ARG A 112 -19.36 -5.25 -11.59
C ARG A 112 -19.89 -3.85 -11.36
N LEU A 113 -19.27 -3.10 -10.47
CA LEU A 113 -19.63 -1.71 -10.21
C LEU A 113 -19.48 -0.87 -11.49
N CYS A 114 -18.34 -0.99 -12.19
CA CYS A 114 -18.13 -0.31 -13.47
C CYS A 114 -19.19 -0.68 -14.51
N SER A 115 -19.58 -1.96 -14.56
CA SER A 115 -20.65 -2.43 -15.46
C SER A 115 -22.01 -1.84 -15.09
N GLN A 116 -22.30 -1.68 -13.80
CA GLN A 116 -23.52 -1.04 -13.31
C GLN A 116 -23.55 0.45 -13.65
N ILE A 117 -22.46 1.18 -13.41
CA ILE A 117 -22.32 2.61 -13.75
C ILE A 117 -22.51 2.79 -15.27
N ARG A 118 -21.88 1.93 -16.08
CA ARG A 118 -22.03 1.98 -17.55
C ARG A 118 -23.47 1.83 -18.00
N LYS A 119 -24.23 0.88 -17.43
CA LYS A 119 -25.64 0.67 -17.75
C LYS A 119 -26.50 1.91 -17.49
N ASN A 120 -26.17 2.64 -16.43
CA ASN A 120 -26.92 3.83 -16.02
C ASN A 120 -26.52 5.10 -16.80
N SER A 121 -25.35 5.12 -17.44
CA SER A 121 -24.77 6.33 -18.06
C SER A 121 -24.70 6.30 -19.58
N GLY A 122 -25.00 5.17 -20.23
CA GLY A 122 -25.17 5.05 -21.71
C GLY A 122 -23.92 5.25 -22.57
N PHE A 123 -22.68 5.25 -22.00
CA PHE A 123 -21.45 5.33 -22.79
C PHE A 123 -20.97 3.96 -23.30
N GLU A 124 -20.24 3.93 -24.42
CA GLU A 124 -19.87 2.69 -25.13
C GLU A 124 -18.56 2.03 -24.62
N TYR A 125 -17.61 2.82 -24.12
CA TYR A 125 -16.31 2.29 -23.68
C TYR A 125 -16.41 1.43 -22.42
N ASN A 126 -15.47 0.50 -22.26
CA ASN A 126 -15.42 -0.36 -21.08
C ASN A 126 -14.75 0.41 -19.90
N LEU A 127 -15.56 0.87 -18.95
CA LEU A 127 -15.09 1.60 -17.77
C LEU A 127 -14.20 0.74 -16.86
N SER A 128 -14.47 -0.58 -16.79
CA SER A 128 -13.67 -1.50 -15.98
C SER A 128 -12.24 -1.62 -16.49
N ASP A 129 -12.07 -1.75 -17.82
CA ASP A 129 -10.74 -1.85 -18.42
C ASP A 129 -9.94 -0.56 -18.22
N ILE A 130 -10.61 0.60 -18.33
CA ILE A 130 -9.97 1.90 -18.09
C ILE A 130 -9.57 2.03 -16.62
N LEU A 131 -10.50 1.78 -15.68
CA LEU A 131 -10.23 1.92 -14.26
C LEU A 131 -9.13 0.97 -13.79
N SER A 132 -9.20 -0.31 -14.20
CA SER A 132 -8.21 -1.32 -13.82
C SER A 132 -6.81 -0.95 -14.32
N THR A 133 -6.69 -0.55 -15.59
CA THR A 133 -5.40 -0.12 -16.15
C THR A 133 -4.87 1.12 -15.42
N LEU A 134 -5.72 2.13 -15.13
CA LEU A 134 -5.31 3.32 -14.39
C LEU A 134 -4.81 2.97 -12.97
N VAL A 135 -5.45 2.02 -12.31
CA VAL A 135 -5.09 1.56 -10.95
C VAL A 135 -3.79 0.76 -10.99
N TYR A 136 -3.67 -0.23 -11.88
CA TYR A 136 -2.44 -1.04 -11.96
C TYR A 136 -1.23 -0.20 -12.32
N MET A 137 -1.36 0.67 -13.31
CA MET A 137 -0.27 1.54 -13.72
C MET A 137 0.06 2.62 -12.68
N ARG A 138 -0.89 2.99 -11.81
CA ARG A 138 -0.59 3.87 -10.67
C ARG A 138 0.34 3.22 -9.66
N ILE A 139 0.28 1.90 -9.50
CA ILE A 139 1.16 1.13 -8.62
C ILE A 139 2.47 0.79 -9.33
N LEU A 140 2.38 0.28 -10.55
CA LEU A 140 3.54 -0.28 -11.27
C LEU A 140 4.41 0.79 -11.92
N GLU A 141 3.81 1.71 -12.68
CA GLU A 141 4.53 2.73 -13.46
C GLU A 141 3.74 4.04 -13.46
N PRO A 142 3.76 4.77 -12.32
CA PRO A 142 3.00 6.00 -12.19
C PRO A 142 3.47 7.09 -13.18
N SER A 143 2.53 7.57 -13.99
CA SER A 143 2.81 8.57 -15.02
C SER A 143 1.59 9.45 -15.33
N SER A 144 1.70 10.34 -16.32
CA SER A 144 0.58 11.10 -16.87
C SER A 144 -0.47 10.16 -17.49
N LYS A 145 -1.69 10.64 -17.74
CA LYS A 145 -2.74 9.82 -18.37
C LYS A 145 -2.34 9.33 -19.77
N LYS A 146 -1.56 10.15 -20.51
CA LYS A 146 -0.99 9.75 -21.81
C LYS A 146 0.04 8.63 -21.61
N GLY A 147 1.03 8.84 -20.73
CA GLY A 147 2.03 7.81 -20.43
C GLY A 147 1.41 6.52 -19.89
N THR A 148 0.38 6.61 -19.02
CA THR A 148 -0.37 5.44 -18.54
C THR A 148 -1.01 4.65 -19.68
N VAL A 149 -1.59 5.31 -20.69
CA VAL A 149 -2.18 4.64 -21.87
C VAL A 149 -1.10 3.96 -22.71
N GLU A 150 0.04 4.61 -22.89
CA GLU A 150 1.17 4.06 -23.66
C GLU A 150 1.79 2.85 -22.96
N ALA A 151 2.15 2.98 -21.69
CA ALA A 151 2.75 1.89 -20.91
C ALA A 151 1.75 0.75 -20.63
N GLY A 152 0.46 1.06 -20.49
CA GLY A 152 -0.61 0.07 -20.29
C GLY A 152 -0.75 -0.94 -21.44
N ARG A 153 -0.25 -0.64 -22.64
CA ARG A 153 -0.23 -1.60 -23.78
C ARG A 153 0.62 -2.84 -23.47
N LYS A 154 1.61 -2.71 -22.60
CA LYS A 154 2.49 -3.81 -22.19
C LYS A 154 1.84 -4.75 -21.19
N LEU A 155 0.74 -4.38 -20.56
CA LEU A 155 0.08 -5.22 -19.58
C LEU A 155 -0.53 -6.46 -20.24
N LEU A 156 -0.11 -7.61 -19.80
CA LEU A 156 -0.52 -8.90 -20.35
C LEU A 156 -2.03 -9.13 -20.25
N GLY A 157 -2.69 -9.31 -21.39
CA GLY A 157 -4.13 -9.57 -21.44
C GLY A 157 -5.04 -8.37 -21.15
N GLN A 158 -4.49 -7.16 -21.10
CA GLN A 158 -5.27 -5.91 -21.02
C GLN A 158 -5.56 -5.36 -22.43
N PRO A 159 -6.75 -4.82 -22.66
CA PRO A 159 -7.08 -4.21 -23.95
C PRO A 159 -6.39 -2.86 -24.13
N GLU A 160 -6.12 -2.50 -25.38
CA GLU A 160 -5.59 -1.18 -25.71
C GLU A 160 -6.64 -0.09 -25.43
N LEU A 161 -6.23 0.95 -24.72
CA LEU A 161 -7.09 2.06 -24.35
C LEU A 161 -6.94 3.25 -25.33
N LYS A 162 -8.05 3.92 -25.61
CA LYS A 162 -8.05 5.19 -26.33
C LYS A 162 -7.98 6.36 -25.35
N LEU A 163 -7.00 7.27 -25.51
CA LEU A 163 -6.77 8.37 -24.58
C LEU A 163 -8.01 9.25 -24.35
N HIS A 164 -8.79 9.54 -25.40
CA HIS A 164 -10.01 10.32 -25.26
C HIS A 164 -11.07 9.62 -24.40
N SER A 165 -11.16 8.28 -24.48
CA SER A 165 -12.07 7.50 -23.62
C SER A 165 -11.63 7.53 -22.17
N VAL A 166 -10.30 7.53 -21.91
CA VAL A 166 -9.77 7.70 -20.56
C VAL A 166 -10.18 9.04 -19.96
N TYR A 167 -10.04 10.15 -20.70
CA TYR A 167 -10.46 11.47 -20.19
C TYR A 167 -11.96 11.58 -19.94
N ARG A 168 -12.81 10.93 -20.76
CA ARG A 168 -14.25 10.85 -20.51
C ARG A 168 -14.57 10.00 -19.28
N ALA A 169 -13.88 8.87 -19.13
CA ALA A 169 -14.04 8.00 -17.97
C ALA A 169 -13.67 8.70 -16.65
N LEU A 170 -12.66 9.60 -16.64
CA LEU A 170 -12.33 10.38 -15.44
C LEU A 170 -13.52 11.22 -14.96
N SER A 171 -14.29 11.85 -15.85
CA SER A 171 -15.48 12.62 -15.47
C SER A 171 -16.55 11.70 -14.85
N VAL A 172 -16.83 10.55 -15.48
CA VAL A 172 -17.78 9.55 -14.96
C VAL A 172 -17.34 9.01 -13.58
N LEU A 173 -16.06 8.73 -13.42
CA LEU A 173 -15.50 8.27 -12.13
C LEU A 173 -15.63 9.33 -11.03
N SER A 174 -15.42 10.60 -11.37
CA SER A 174 -15.62 11.72 -10.43
C SER A 174 -17.07 11.84 -9.97
N GLU A 175 -18.01 11.81 -10.88
CA GLU A 175 -19.45 11.87 -10.59
C GLU A 175 -19.91 10.73 -9.67
N ASN A 176 -19.28 9.57 -9.79
CA ASN A 176 -19.58 8.38 -8.99
C ASN A 176 -18.62 8.15 -7.83
N SER A 177 -17.75 9.12 -7.49
CA SER A 177 -16.69 8.95 -6.48
C SER A 177 -17.23 8.47 -5.13
N ASP A 178 -18.31 9.05 -4.65
CA ASP A 178 -18.92 8.70 -3.37
C ASP A 178 -19.54 7.30 -3.38
N LEU A 179 -20.23 6.96 -4.47
CA LEU A 179 -20.77 5.62 -4.69
C LEU A 179 -19.65 4.56 -4.71
N ILE A 180 -18.54 4.86 -5.41
CA ILE A 180 -17.39 3.95 -5.52
C ILE A 180 -16.74 3.74 -4.15
N GLN A 181 -16.52 4.79 -3.35
CA GLN A 181 -15.96 4.67 -2.00
C GLN A 181 -16.86 3.84 -1.08
N ALA A 182 -18.17 4.13 -1.05
CA ALA A 182 -19.13 3.37 -0.24
C ALA A 182 -19.26 1.90 -0.70
N PHE A 183 -19.15 1.64 -1.99
CA PHE A 183 -19.14 0.28 -2.54
C PHE A 183 -17.88 -0.48 -2.13
N LEU A 184 -16.71 0.14 -2.27
CA LEU A 184 -15.43 -0.43 -1.87
C LEU A 184 -15.39 -0.78 -0.39
N TYR A 185 -15.89 0.13 0.47
CA TYR A 185 -16.02 -0.17 1.88
C TYR A 185 -16.82 -1.47 2.11
N ARG A 186 -18.05 -1.55 1.58
CA ARG A 186 -18.89 -2.74 1.76
C ARG A 186 -18.24 -4.02 1.20
N LYS A 187 -17.61 -3.92 0.03
CA LYS A 187 -16.99 -5.09 -0.61
C LYS A 187 -15.67 -5.50 0.02
N SER A 188 -14.94 -4.57 0.60
CA SER A 188 -13.73 -4.92 1.36
C SER A 188 -14.01 -5.73 2.62
N LEU A 189 -15.20 -5.61 3.25
CA LEU A 189 -15.61 -6.45 4.39
C LEU A 189 -15.69 -7.95 4.03
N ASP A 190 -15.93 -8.26 2.75
CA ASP A 190 -15.95 -9.64 2.25
C ASP A 190 -14.53 -10.20 2.01
N VAL A 191 -13.50 -9.32 1.94
CA VAL A 191 -12.13 -9.64 1.48
C VAL A 191 -11.10 -9.53 2.60
N ILE A 192 -11.30 -8.60 3.53
CA ILE A 192 -10.37 -8.27 4.63
C ILE A 192 -11.12 -8.12 5.95
N ASP A 193 -10.39 -8.27 7.05
CA ASP A 193 -10.88 -7.94 8.38
C ASP A 193 -10.59 -6.45 8.68
N ARG A 194 -11.65 -5.63 8.79
CA ARG A 194 -11.55 -4.22 9.10
C ARG A 194 -11.77 -3.96 10.58
N ASN A 195 -10.88 -3.17 11.18
CA ASN A 195 -11.10 -2.65 12.52
C ASN A 195 -11.86 -1.31 12.46
N GLU A 196 -13.17 -1.40 12.35
CA GLU A 196 -14.05 -0.23 12.20
C GLU A 196 -14.25 0.55 13.52
N GLY A 197 -13.88 -0.06 14.66
CA GLY A 197 -13.99 0.59 15.97
C GLY A 197 -13.03 1.77 16.15
N VAL A 198 -11.97 1.84 15.36
CA VAL A 198 -10.97 2.91 15.38
C VAL A 198 -10.78 3.48 14.00
N LEU A 199 -10.85 4.80 13.86
CA LEU A 199 -10.60 5.51 12.61
C LEU A 199 -9.50 6.54 12.80
N PHE A 200 -8.50 6.49 11.93
CA PHE A 200 -7.46 7.52 11.83
C PHE A 200 -7.86 8.54 10.78
N TYR A 201 -7.73 9.81 11.10
CA TYR A 201 -7.94 10.89 10.15
C TYR A 201 -6.78 11.87 10.14
N ASP A 202 -6.31 12.19 8.95
CA ASP A 202 -5.32 13.25 8.74
C ASP A 202 -5.52 13.90 7.36
N CYS A 203 -4.90 15.06 7.18
CA CYS A 203 -4.92 15.80 5.94
C CYS A 203 -3.51 15.93 5.37
N THR A 204 -3.43 15.94 4.04
CA THR A 204 -2.20 16.30 3.33
C THR A 204 -2.52 17.18 2.13
N ASN A 205 -1.48 17.74 1.48
CA ASN A 205 -1.67 18.52 0.27
C ASN A 205 -0.83 18.01 -0.89
N PHE A 206 -1.31 18.30 -2.09
CA PHE A 206 -0.67 17.95 -3.35
C PHE A 206 -0.53 19.21 -4.17
N PHE A 207 0.67 19.48 -4.66
CA PHE A 207 0.97 20.68 -5.45
C PHE A 207 0.72 20.46 -6.93
N PHE A 208 0.50 21.57 -7.63
CA PHE A 208 0.36 21.65 -9.09
C PHE A 208 1.46 22.56 -9.62
N GLU A 209 2.15 22.15 -10.67
CA GLU A 209 3.17 22.95 -11.34
C GLU A 209 2.50 23.94 -12.29
N ILE A 210 1.82 24.91 -11.70
CA ILE A 210 1.13 26.02 -12.37
C ILE A 210 1.42 27.32 -11.61
N GLU A 211 1.35 28.45 -12.30
CA GLU A 211 1.55 29.78 -11.72
C GLU A 211 0.22 30.40 -11.26
N GLU A 212 -0.86 30.19 -12.01
CA GLU A 212 -2.17 30.76 -11.71
C GLU A 212 -3.04 29.77 -10.91
N GLU A 213 -3.69 30.29 -9.87
CA GLU A 213 -4.68 29.54 -9.11
C GLU A 213 -6.07 29.58 -9.78
N ASP A 214 -6.92 28.61 -9.48
CA ASP A 214 -8.33 28.58 -9.88
C ASP A 214 -9.24 28.34 -8.66
N ASP A 215 -10.52 28.06 -8.86
CA ASP A 215 -11.48 27.86 -7.76
C ASP A 215 -11.17 26.65 -6.89
N PHE A 216 -10.32 25.74 -7.32
CA PHE A 216 -10.00 24.50 -6.62
C PHE A 216 -8.52 24.37 -6.26
N ARG A 217 -7.63 24.71 -7.21
CA ARG A 217 -6.18 24.73 -6.99
C ARG A 217 -5.81 26.12 -6.47
N ARG A 218 -5.63 26.24 -5.16
CA ARG A 218 -5.40 27.51 -4.46
C ARG A 218 -4.03 27.55 -3.81
N TYR A 219 -3.48 28.75 -3.72
CA TYR A 219 -2.32 28.97 -2.84
C TYR A 219 -2.75 28.76 -1.39
N GLY A 220 -1.93 28.04 -0.63
CA GLY A 220 -2.20 27.71 0.74
C GLY A 220 -0.94 27.29 1.50
N LYS A 221 -1.11 26.81 2.71
CA LYS A 221 0.01 26.33 3.54
C LYS A 221 0.55 25.01 2.99
N SER A 222 1.51 25.11 2.07
CA SER A 222 2.19 23.91 1.54
C SER A 222 2.99 23.21 2.63
N LYS A 223 2.72 21.92 2.87
CA LYS A 223 3.53 21.07 3.78
C LYS A 223 4.95 20.83 3.24
N GLU A 224 5.20 21.17 1.99
CA GLU A 224 6.49 21.00 1.31
C GLU A 224 7.19 22.32 1.01
N HIS A 225 6.60 23.43 1.49
CA HIS A 225 7.13 24.79 1.27
C HIS A 225 7.35 25.15 -0.21
N ARG A 226 6.54 24.60 -1.13
CA ARG A 226 6.58 24.95 -2.55
C ARG A 226 5.70 26.17 -2.84
N PRO A 227 6.17 27.08 -3.70
CA PRO A 227 5.41 28.26 -4.11
C PRO A 227 4.44 27.91 -5.26
N SER A 228 3.60 26.91 -5.09
CA SER A 228 2.68 26.45 -6.12
C SER A 228 1.29 26.26 -5.53
N PRO A 229 0.21 26.46 -6.31
CA PRO A 229 -1.14 26.13 -5.90
C PRO A 229 -1.26 24.66 -5.48
N ILE A 230 -2.07 24.41 -4.47
CA ILE A 230 -2.27 23.08 -3.89
C ILE A 230 -3.75 22.72 -3.85
N VAL A 231 -4.02 21.42 -3.77
CA VAL A 231 -5.30 20.84 -3.35
C VAL A 231 -5.05 20.04 -2.07
N GLN A 232 -5.95 20.11 -1.12
CA GLN A 232 -5.87 19.37 0.13
C GLN A 232 -6.70 18.09 0.03
N MET A 233 -6.21 17.04 0.67
CA MET A 233 -6.87 15.74 0.79
C MET A 233 -6.98 15.36 2.25
N GLY A 234 -8.22 15.14 2.72
CA GLY A 234 -8.51 14.45 3.96
C GLY A 234 -8.71 12.96 3.68
N LEU A 235 -8.10 12.10 4.49
CA LEU A 235 -8.18 10.65 4.39
C LEU A 235 -8.61 10.05 5.71
N PHE A 236 -9.59 9.15 5.67
CA PHE A 236 -9.87 8.22 6.76
C PHE A 236 -9.30 6.86 6.48
N MET A 237 -8.72 6.26 7.50
CA MET A 237 -8.28 4.87 7.53
C MET A 237 -8.89 4.16 8.73
N ASP A 238 -9.13 2.87 8.63
CA ASP A 238 -9.58 2.06 9.76
C ASP A 238 -8.42 1.67 10.70
N GLY A 239 -8.75 1.03 11.82
CA GLY A 239 -7.79 0.63 12.83
C GLY A 239 -6.80 -0.44 12.38
N ASN A 240 -6.97 -1.05 11.22
CA ASN A 240 -6.03 -1.99 10.59
C ASN A 240 -5.23 -1.37 9.43
N GLY A 241 -5.31 -0.04 9.25
CA GLY A 241 -4.51 0.65 8.25
C GLY A 241 -5.07 0.60 6.82
N TYR A 242 -6.33 0.19 6.63
CA TYR A 242 -6.95 0.20 5.32
C TYR A 242 -7.65 1.55 5.02
N PRO A 243 -7.46 2.14 3.84
CA PRO A 243 -8.19 3.33 3.42
C PRO A 243 -9.71 3.11 3.47
N LEU A 244 -10.42 4.07 4.05
CA LEU A 244 -11.87 4.00 4.24
C LEU A 244 -12.61 4.98 3.34
N ALA A 245 -12.24 6.25 3.40
CA ALA A 245 -12.82 7.31 2.59
C ALA A 245 -11.85 8.50 2.47
N PHE A 246 -12.01 9.28 1.40
CA PHE A 246 -11.27 10.53 1.23
C PHE A 246 -12.18 11.66 0.75
N SER A 247 -11.74 12.88 0.96
CA SER A 247 -12.32 14.09 0.35
C SER A 247 -11.23 15.05 -0.10
N LEU A 248 -11.55 15.86 -1.09
CA LEU A 248 -10.68 16.92 -1.59
C LEU A 248 -11.31 18.28 -1.32
N PHE A 249 -10.48 19.26 -1.00
CA PHE A 249 -10.91 20.64 -0.78
C PHE A 249 -9.83 21.63 -1.25
N PRO A 250 -10.21 22.90 -1.53
CA PRO A 250 -9.28 23.92 -2.00
C PRO A 250 -8.09 24.12 -1.07
N GLY A 251 -6.95 24.49 -1.66
CA GLY A 251 -5.68 24.61 -0.95
C GLY A 251 -5.65 25.68 0.15
N ASN A 252 -6.51 26.69 0.08
CA ASN A 252 -6.63 27.77 1.05
C ASN A 252 -7.64 27.50 2.17
N GLU A 253 -8.41 26.42 2.11
CA GLU A 253 -9.34 26.05 3.18
C GLU A 253 -8.62 25.53 4.42
N SER A 254 -9.24 25.72 5.60
CA SER A 254 -8.76 25.10 6.84
C SER A 254 -9.01 23.60 6.84
N GLU A 255 -8.04 22.82 7.33
CA GLU A 255 -8.17 21.37 7.48
C GLU A 255 -9.23 20.96 8.53
N GLN A 256 -9.50 21.79 9.53
CA GLN A 256 -10.37 21.43 10.65
C GLN A 256 -11.84 21.12 10.29
N PRO A 257 -12.52 21.89 9.41
CA PRO A 257 -13.89 21.56 9.01
C PRO A 257 -14.01 20.31 8.14
N SER A 258 -12.92 19.90 7.46
CA SER A 258 -12.91 18.75 6.55
C SER A 258 -13.21 17.43 7.29
N LEU A 259 -12.75 17.27 8.53
CA LEU A 259 -13.03 16.12 9.37
C LEU A 259 -14.53 15.87 9.49
N LYS A 260 -15.29 16.85 9.94
CA LYS A 260 -16.74 16.69 10.12
C LYS A 260 -17.48 16.38 8.83
N LYS A 261 -17.11 17.04 7.74
CA LYS A 261 -17.73 16.81 6.42
C LYS A 261 -17.56 15.36 5.99
N LEU A 262 -16.35 14.83 6.08
CA LEU A 262 -16.06 13.47 5.65
C LEU A 262 -16.60 12.42 6.64
N GLU A 263 -16.52 12.68 7.94
CA GLU A 263 -17.08 11.82 8.98
C GLU A 263 -18.62 11.72 8.87
N SER A 264 -19.31 12.82 8.62
CA SER A 264 -20.76 12.83 8.38
C SER A 264 -21.14 11.97 7.18
N LYS A 265 -20.30 11.95 6.14
CA LYS A 265 -20.46 11.08 4.98
C LYS A 265 -20.29 9.60 5.36
N ILE A 266 -19.29 9.26 6.17
CA ILE A 266 -19.08 7.88 6.66
C ILE A 266 -20.30 7.41 7.46
N ILE A 267 -20.81 8.25 8.37
CA ILE A 267 -21.99 7.92 9.17
C ILE A 267 -23.19 7.65 8.27
N LYS A 268 -23.43 8.49 7.26
CA LYS A 268 -24.57 8.41 6.34
C LYS A 268 -24.45 7.26 5.35
N ASP A 269 -23.34 7.22 4.62
CA ASP A 269 -23.21 6.36 3.42
C ASP A 269 -22.71 4.94 3.78
N PHE A 270 -21.94 4.82 4.87
CA PHE A 270 -21.41 3.54 5.34
C PHE A 270 -22.23 2.97 6.51
N ARG A 271 -23.14 3.77 7.09
CA ARG A 271 -23.97 3.43 8.26
C ARG A 271 -23.15 3.06 9.49
N HIS A 272 -21.98 3.67 9.63
CA HIS A 272 -21.04 3.43 10.70
C HIS A 272 -21.04 4.61 11.67
N SER A 273 -21.53 4.41 12.91
CA SER A 273 -21.74 5.49 13.90
C SER A 273 -21.08 5.24 15.25
N LYS A 274 -20.52 4.05 15.49
CA LYS A 274 -19.82 3.71 16.73
C LYS A 274 -18.32 3.61 16.43
N MET A 275 -17.56 4.66 16.73
CA MET A 275 -16.15 4.75 16.38
C MET A 275 -15.36 5.66 17.30
N VAL A 276 -14.08 5.39 17.39
CA VAL A 276 -13.05 6.25 18.01
C VAL A 276 -12.28 6.95 16.90
N VAL A 277 -12.37 8.27 16.82
CA VAL A 277 -11.64 9.04 15.80
C VAL A 277 -10.32 9.54 16.37
N CYS A 278 -9.20 9.07 15.80
CA CYS A 278 -7.85 9.47 16.19
C CYS A 278 -7.29 10.51 15.21
N THR A 279 -6.86 11.68 15.75
CA THR A 279 -6.37 12.82 14.97
C THR A 279 -5.11 13.44 15.56
N ASP A 280 -4.43 14.26 14.75
CA ASP A 280 -3.32 15.07 15.21
C ASP A 280 -3.78 16.36 15.95
N ALA A 281 -2.80 17.12 16.44
CA ALA A 281 -3.06 18.38 17.16
C ALA A 281 -3.60 19.51 16.24
N GLY A 282 -3.39 19.44 14.94
CA GLY A 282 -3.89 20.40 13.95
C GLY A 282 -5.40 20.28 13.75
N LEU A 283 -5.95 19.10 13.97
CA LEU A 283 -7.37 18.78 13.82
C LEU A 283 -8.14 18.76 15.16
N ALA A 284 -7.48 19.10 16.26
CA ALA A 284 -7.99 19.06 17.65
C ALA A 284 -8.88 20.24 18.04
N SER A 285 -9.67 20.83 17.13
CA SER A 285 -10.56 21.93 17.48
C SER A 285 -11.65 21.49 18.46
N ALA A 286 -12.08 22.41 19.33
CA ALA A 286 -13.20 22.16 20.26
C ALA A 286 -14.47 21.69 19.53
N SER A 287 -14.69 22.21 18.32
CA SER A 287 -15.80 21.82 17.46
C SER A 287 -15.70 20.35 17.02
N ASN A 288 -14.50 19.86 16.67
CA ASN A 288 -14.29 18.46 16.30
C ASN A 288 -14.41 17.53 17.51
N ARG A 289 -13.84 17.92 18.67
CA ARG A 289 -13.99 17.16 19.93
C ARG A 289 -15.46 17.03 20.32
N ARG A 290 -16.23 18.14 20.31
CA ARG A 290 -17.66 18.12 20.61
C ARG A 290 -18.44 17.24 19.64
N PHE A 291 -18.15 17.30 18.34
CA PHE A 291 -18.81 16.45 17.35
C PHE A 291 -18.55 14.96 17.63
N ASN A 292 -17.34 14.61 18.02
CA ASN A 292 -16.93 13.24 18.36
C ASN A 292 -17.23 12.84 19.83
N SER A 293 -17.97 13.68 20.57
CA SER A 293 -18.52 13.36 21.91
C SER A 293 -20.01 13.07 21.87
N ILE A 294 -20.63 12.97 20.69
CA ILE A 294 -22.08 12.78 20.55
C ILE A 294 -22.39 11.32 20.23
N GLY A 295 -23.35 10.74 20.97
CA GLY A 295 -23.78 9.34 20.79
C GLY A 295 -22.66 8.33 21.18
N ASN A 296 -22.45 7.34 20.34
CA ASN A 296 -21.47 6.27 20.60
C ASN A 296 -20.07 6.56 20.01
N ARG A 297 -19.73 7.84 19.82
CA ARG A 297 -18.44 8.26 19.28
C ARG A 297 -17.51 8.71 20.38
N ALA A 298 -16.23 8.43 20.16
CA ALA A 298 -15.15 8.95 20.98
C ALA A 298 -14.05 9.54 20.11
N PHE A 299 -13.16 10.31 20.72
CA PHE A 299 -11.98 10.84 20.06
C PHE A 299 -10.72 10.54 20.86
N ILE A 300 -9.61 10.42 20.15
CA ILE A 300 -8.25 10.50 20.69
C ILE A 300 -7.53 11.56 19.86
N THR A 301 -7.07 12.63 20.49
CA THR A 301 -6.41 13.70 19.76
C THR A 301 -5.12 14.12 20.44
N THR A 302 -4.06 14.33 19.66
CA THR A 302 -2.79 14.83 20.18
C THR A 302 -2.99 16.19 20.82
N GLN A 303 -2.47 16.37 22.04
CA GLN A 303 -2.52 17.62 22.79
C GLN A 303 -1.13 18.22 22.91
N SER A 304 -0.95 19.45 22.43
CA SER A 304 0.31 20.17 22.65
C SER A 304 0.41 20.60 24.12
N ILE A 305 1.38 20.06 24.86
CA ILE A 305 1.65 20.43 26.26
C ILE A 305 2.00 21.92 26.36
N LYS A 306 2.70 22.47 25.39
CA LYS A 306 3.07 23.92 25.34
C LYS A 306 1.87 24.86 25.30
N LYS A 307 0.71 24.39 24.83
CA LYS A 307 -0.54 25.17 24.72
C LYS A 307 -1.47 25.00 25.93
N LEU A 308 -1.12 24.17 26.90
CA LEU A 308 -1.88 24.01 28.15
C LEU A 308 -1.64 25.19 29.09
N LYS A 309 -2.57 25.41 30.02
CA LYS A 309 -2.42 26.37 31.12
C LYS A 309 -1.20 26.01 31.98
N SER A 310 -0.65 26.99 32.69
CA SER A 310 0.62 26.83 33.43
C SER A 310 0.58 25.68 34.43
N ASP A 311 -0.47 25.64 35.25
CA ASP A 311 -0.72 24.61 36.26
C ASP A 311 -0.73 23.19 35.70
N ILE A 312 -1.48 22.99 34.61
CA ILE A 312 -1.57 21.69 33.94
C ILE A 312 -0.26 21.34 33.23
N ARG A 313 0.39 22.34 32.61
CA ARG A 313 1.70 22.14 31.96
C ARG A 313 2.79 21.73 32.96
N GLU A 314 2.83 22.37 34.13
CA GLU A 314 3.74 22.03 35.22
C GLU A 314 3.46 20.61 35.73
N TRP A 315 2.20 20.23 35.91
CA TRP A 315 1.82 18.87 36.25
C TRP A 315 2.30 17.86 35.20
N CYS A 316 2.13 18.15 33.90
CA CYS A 316 2.61 17.29 32.81
C CYS A 316 4.13 17.06 32.89
N LEU A 317 4.91 18.10 33.18
CA LEU A 317 6.37 18.07 33.20
C LEU A 317 6.97 17.65 34.54
N SER A 318 6.17 17.58 35.61
CA SER A 318 6.65 17.16 36.94
C SER A 318 7.25 15.75 36.88
N PRO A 319 8.45 15.52 37.42
CA PRO A 319 9.13 14.23 37.35
C PRO A 319 8.50 13.12 38.20
N VAL A 320 7.64 13.45 39.16
CA VAL A 320 7.06 12.48 40.11
C VAL A 320 5.63 12.07 39.73
N GLY A 321 5.20 10.92 40.25
CA GLY A 321 3.81 10.44 40.09
C GLY A 321 3.53 9.71 38.79
N TRP A 322 4.55 9.13 38.17
CA TRP A 322 4.42 8.37 36.92
C TRP A 322 4.12 6.89 37.18
N LYS A 323 3.24 6.29 36.41
CA LYS A 323 2.98 4.85 36.36
C LYS A 323 3.68 4.23 35.14
N LEU A 324 4.06 2.97 35.26
CA LEU A 324 4.65 2.23 34.14
C LEU A 324 3.53 1.60 33.30
N LEU A 325 3.51 1.88 32.02
CA LEU A 325 2.51 1.34 31.08
C LEU A 325 2.68 -0.19 30.97
N GLY A 326 1.57 -0.93 31.01
CA GLY A 326 1.57 -2.39 30.98
C GLY A 326 1.93 -3.07 32.29
N SER A 327 2.10 -2.33 33.38
CA SER A 327 2.37 -2.88 34.72
C SER A 327 1.10 -2.89 35.57
N SER A 328 0.80 -4.01 36.18
CA SER A 328 -0.29 -4.13 37.17
C SER A 328 0.05 -3.54 38.55
N SER A 329 1.27 -3.06 38.72
CA SER A 329 1.75 -2.48 39.98
C SER A 329 1.34 -1.02 40.11
N ASP A 330 0.81 -0.62 41.27
CA ASP A 330 0.53 0.79 41.61
C ASP A 330 1.77 1.61 41.98
N LYS A 331 2.97 1.08 41.74
CA LYS A 331 4.24 1.78 41.98
C LYS A 331 4.32 3.08 41.20
N LEU A 332 4.58 4.17 41.91
CA LEU A 332 4.84 5.48 41.31
C LEU A 332 6.34 5.69 41.10
N TYR A 333 6.68 6.23 39.95
CA TYR A 333 8.06 6.50 39.55
C TYR A 333 8.34 7.99 39.52
N ASP A 334 9.60 8.31 39.81
CA ASP A 334 10.23 9.60 39.54
C ASP A 334 11.09 9.44 38.30
N ILE A 335 10.63 9.99 37.15
CA ILE A 335 11.31 9.82 35.85
C ILE A 335 12.69 10.47 35.77
N SER A 336 13.04 11.35 36.73
CA SER A 336 14.39 11.93 36.83
C SER A 336 15.41 10.96 37.45
N LYS A 337 14.93 9.92 38.14
CA LYS A 337 15.73 8.93 38.88
C LYS A 337 15.67 7.54 38.30
N VAL A 338 14.96 7.36 37.19
CA VAL A 338 14.79 6.05 36.51
C VAL A 338 16.13 5.64 35.87
N ASP A 339 16.53 4.39 36.09
CA ASP A 339 17.66 3.80 35.36
C ASP A 339 17.32 3.66 33.88
N GLU A 340 18.03 4.43 33.06
CA GLU A 340 17.79 4.49 31.60
C GLU A 340 18.13 3.17 30.91
N SER A 341 19.05 2.37 31.44
CA SER A 341 19.45 1.09 30.85
C SER A 341 18.36 0.02 31.01
N VAL A 342 17.66 0.03 32.14
CA VAL A 342 16.58 -0.92 32.47
C VAL A 342 15.28 -0.53 31.77
N HIS A 343 15.03 0.77 31.62
CA HIS A 343 13.75 1.30 31.17
C HIS A 343 13.81 1.96 29.78
N GLU A 344 14.82 1.65 28.96
CA GLU A 344 14.98 2.26 27.63
C GLU A 344 13.75 2.11 26.72
N GLY A 345 13.13 0.92 26.71
CA GLY A 345 11.93 0.61 25.96
C GLY A 345 10.61 0.93 26.66
N SER A 346 10.68 1.33 27.94
CA SER A 346 9.51 1.56 28.77
C SER A 346 8.80 2.86 28.45
N ILE A 347 7.49 2.88 28.71
CA ILE A 347 6.66 4.08 28.65
C ILE A 347 6.07 4.30 30.01
N PHE A 348 6.25 5.50 30.50
CA PHE A 348 5.60 5.98 31.73
C PHE A 348 4.42 6.86 31.36
N TYR A 349 3.36 6.88 32.19
CA TYR A 349 2.20 7.71 31.95
C TYR A 349 1.66 8.36 33.21
N LYS A 350 0.94 9.45 33.00
CA LYS A 350 0.05 10.10 33.96
C LYS A 350 -1.29 10.34 33.30
N GLU A 351 -2.36 10.28 34.06
CA GLU A 351 -3.71 10.61 33.62
C GLU A 351 -4.35 11.59 34.59
N SER A 352 -5.11 12.53 34.04
CA SER A 352 -5.91 13.49 34.83
C SER A 352 -7.19 13.87 34.09
N PRO A 353 -8.32 14.00 34.78
CA PRO A 353 -9.51 14.66 34.23
C PRO A 353 -9.14 16.05 33.71
N TYR A 354 -9.62 16.39 32.52
CA TYR A 354 -9.36 17.67 31.89
C TYR A 354 -10.64 18.21 31.23
N THR A 355 -10.94 19.47 31.51
CA THR A 355 -12.05 20.18 30.86
C THR A 355 -11.46 21.30 30.02
N ASP A 356 -11.77 21.30 28.70
CA ASP A 356 -11.30 22.36 27.81
C ASP A 356 -12.00 23.70 28.06
N ALA A 357 -11.55 24.75 27.38
CA ALA A 357 -12.12 26.10 27.53
C ALA A 357 -13.60 26.20 27.12
N GLN A 358 -14.11 25.21 26.40
CA GLN A 358 -15.50 25.13 25.93
C GLN A 358 -16.37 24.18 26.78
N GLY A 359 -15.83 23.66 27.88
CA GLY A 359 -16.56 22.81 28.82
C GLY A 359 -16.62 21.31 28.42
N THR A 360 -15.85 20.85 27.42
CA THR A 360 -15.81 19.44 27.05
C THR A 360 -15.00 18.65 28.08
N ARG A 361 -15.64 17.71 28.78
CA ARG A 361 -14.99 16.79 29.72
C ARG A 361 -14.24 15.72 28.95
N GLN A 362 -13.02 15.44 29.35
CA GLN A 362 -12.11 14.47 28.71
C GLN A 362 -10.99 14.07 29.68
N SER A 363 -10.26 13.01 29.40
CA SER A 363 -9.02 12.66 30.07
C SER A 363 -7.82 13.24 29.32
N LEU A 364 -6.88 13.81 30.05
CA LEU A 364 -5.54 14.16 29.56
C LEU A 364 -4.59 13.06 29.99
N ILE A 365 -4.07 12.34 29.01
CA ILE A 365 -3.06 11.29 29.20
C ILE A 365 -1.73 11.82 28.69
N VAL A 366 -0.73 11.84 29.56
CA VAL A 366 0.65 12.25 29.24
C VAL A 366 1.55 11.03 29.32
N THR A 367 2.34 10.78 28.31
CA THR A 367 3.34 9.71 28.29
C THR A 367 4.73 10.28 28.27
N TYR A 368 5.69 9.55 28.85
CA TYR A 368 7.11 9.84 28.80
C TYR A 368 7.88 8.57 28.40
N SER A 369 8.86 8.73 27.51
CA SER A 369 9.72 7.66 27.08
C SER A 369 11.16 8.14 26.91
N ILE A 370 12.13 7.38 27.44
CA ILE A 370 13.57 7.63 27.33
C ILE A 370 13.98 7.59 25.84
N ARG A 371 13.50 6.60 25.09
CA ARG A 371 13.78 6.49 23.65
C ARG A 371 13.30 7.72 22.88
N TYR A 372 12.09 8.20 23.18
CA TYR A 372 11.55 9.40 22.53
C TYR A 372 12.29 10.67 22.95
N ARG A 373 12.73 10.78 24.22
CA ARG A 373 13.58 11.87 24.68
C ARG A 373 14.90 11.92 23.90
N ARG A 374 15.56 10.78 23.72
CA ARG A 374 16.81 10.68 22.94
C ARG A 374 16.58 11.09 21.48
N TYR A 375 15.50 10.63 20.89
CA TYR A 375 15.12 11.03 19.54
C TYR A 375 14.91 12.55 19.41
N CYS A 376 14.15 13.17 20.32
CA CYS A 376 13.95 14.62 20.34
C CYS A 376 15.27 15.40 20.47
N ARG A 377 16.18 14.92 21.31
CA ARG A 377 17.52 15.50 21.48
C ARG A 377 18.31 15.45 20.16
N VAL A 378 18.39 14.31 19.51
CA VAL A 378 19.12 14.16 18.22
C VAL A 378 18.58 15.12 17.16
N ILE A 379 17.25 15.24 17.04
CA ILE A 379 16.61 16.18 16.09
C ILE A 379 16.99 17.62 16.45
N ARG A 380 16.92 18.01 17.72
CA ARG A 380 17.27 19.36 18.18
C ARG A 380 18.75 19.67 17.95
N ASP A 381 19.65 18.75 18.28
CA ASP A 381 21.09 18.93 18.09
C ASP A 381 21.43 19.13 16.60
N GLY A 382 20.77 18.39 15.71
CA GLY A 382 20.87 18.60 14.27
C GLY A 382 20.33 19.98 13.80
N GLN A 383 19.33 20.54 14.49
CA GLN A 383 18.83 21.88 14.20
C GLN A 383 19.74 22.96 14.78
N ILE A 384 20.32 22.75 15.96
CA ILE A 384 21.32 23.63 16.57
C ILE A 384 22.56 23.74 15.67
N SER A 385 23.06 22.59 15.17
CA SER A 385 24.19 22.57 14.25
C SER A 385 23.91 23.34 12.94
N ARG A 386 22.67 23.30 12.48
CA ARG A 386 22.24 24.13 11.32
C ARG A 386 22.15 25.61 11.68
N ALA A 387 21.69 25.95 12.89
CA ALA A 387 21.64 27.33 13.36
C ALA A 387 23.07 27.92 13.49
N MET A 388 24.03 27.16 14.00
CA MET A 388 25.43 27.58 14.05
C MET A 388 25.99 27.93 12.67
N ARG A 389 25.73 27.08 11.66
CA ARG A 389 26.15 27.38 10.27
C ARG A 389 25.46 28.62 9.67
N LEU A 390 24.25 28.95 10.11
CA LEU A 390 23.57 30.20 9.69
C LEU A 390 24.22 31.41 10.36
N ILE A 391 24.63 31.31 11.64
CA ILE A 391 25.37 32.35 12.37
C ILE A 391 26.73 32.63 11.67
N GLU A 392 27.49 31.58 11.35
CA GLU A 392 28.75 31.68 10.61
C GLU A 392 28.61 32.40 9.27
N LYS A 393 27.47 32.24 8.61
CA LYS A 393 27.12 32.92 7.35
C LYS A 393 26.51 34.31 7.54
N GLY A 394 26.38 34.82 8.75
CA GLY A 394 25.74 36.11 9.05
C GLY A 394 24.23 36.17 8.73
N GLN A 395 23.56 35.00 8.63
CA GLN A 395 22.15 34.96 8.27
C GLN A 395 21.25 35.15 9.50
N LYS A 396 20.40 36.18 9.42
CA LYS A 396 19.46 36.54 10.49
C LYS A 396 18.30 35.53 10.63
N LYS A 397 17.58 35.63 11.75
CA LYS A 397 16.39 34.84 12.05
C LYS A 397 15.29 34.99 11.00
N LEU A 398 14.77 33.89 10.49
CA LEU A 398 13.61 33.89 9.59
C LEU A 398 12.33 34.17 10.39
N LYS A 399 11.75 35.36 10.24
CA LYS A 399 10.55 35.80 10.99
C LYS A 399 9.31 34.92 10.72
N ASN A 400 9.21 34.29 9.57
CA ASN A 400 8.00 33.60 9.11
C ASN A 400 7.98 32.09 9.32
N ASN A 401 9.02 31.49 9.92
CA ASN A 401 9.07 30.05 10.19
C ASN A 401 9.51 29.74 11.64
N PRO A 402 8.56 29.61 12.56
CA PRO A 402 8.88 29.35 13.98
C PRO A 402 9.56 28.00 14.24
N ASN A 403 9.53 27.07 13.26
CA ASN A 403 10.19 25.77 13.37
C ASN A 403 11.55 25.71 12.65
N ALA A 404 11.98 26.80 12.00
CA ALA A 404 13.28 26.84 11.35
C ALA A 404 14.43 26.75 12.36
N PRO A 405 15.59 26.20 11.97
CA PRO A 405 16.80 26.19 12.80
C PRO A 405 17.18 27.58 13.32
N SER A 406 16.92 28.62 12.51
CA SER A 406 17.17 30.03 12.89
C SER A 406 16.39 30.50 14.14
N ARG A 407 15.40 29.77 14.65
CA ARG A 407 14.71 30.08 15.92
C ARG A 407 15.63 30.00 17.13
N PHE A 408 16.74 29.28 17.01
CA PHE A 408 17.79 29.17 18.01
C PHE A 408 18.87 30.27 17.89
N ILE A 409 18.66 31.25 17.00
CA ILE A 409 19.55 32.40 16.86
C ILE A 409 18.98 33.54 17.68
N ARG A 410 19.82 34.12 18.54
CA ARG A 410 19.57 35.34 19.26
C ARG A 410 20.29 36.47 18.54
N GLU A 411 19.56 37.54 18.24
CA GLU A 411 20.06 38.75 17.61
C GLU A 411 20.17 39.84 18.67
N GLU A 412 21.36 40.37 18.89
CA GLU A 412 21.62 41.49 19.82
C GLU A 412 22.20 42.63 19.00
N SER A 413 21.54 43.79 19.08
CA SER A 413 22.02 44.99 18.43
C SER A 413 22.92 45.78 19.41
N PHE A 414 24.04 46.25 18.94
CA PHE A 414 24.98 47.05 19.76
C PHE A 414 25.58 48.18 18.92
N ASN A 415 26.00 49.25 19.58
CA ASN A 415 26.78 50.33 18.95
C ASN A 415 28.27 49.95 19.00
N SER A 416 28.96 49.99 17.86
CA SER A 416 30.37 49.60 17.75
C SER A 416 31.34 50.54 18.50
N GLU A 417 30.91 51.78 18.78
CA GLU A 417 31.76 52.79 19.46
C GLU A 417 31.51 52.88 20.99
N THR A 418 30.25 52.77 21.42
CA THR A 418 29.87 52.98 22.82
C THR A 418 29.44 51.69 23.53
N GLY A 419 29.21 50.59 22.79
CA GLY A 419 28.63 49.35 23.37
C GLY A 419 27.12 49.44 23.60
N GLU A 420 26.49 50.58 23.36
CA GLU A 420 25.04 50.79 23.44
C GLU A 420 24.32 50.30 22.19
N VAL A 421 23.02 50.06 22.31
CA VAL A 421 22.20 49.39 21.27
C VAL A 421 21.94 50.33 20.11
N SER A 422 22.60 50.21 18.90
CA SER A 422 22.02 50.71 17.66
C SER A 422 22.64 50.30 16.29
N ASP A 423 23.95 50.11 16.09
CA ASP A 423 24.47 50.01 14.70
C ASP A 423 25.12 48.66 14.33
N GLY A 424 25.44 47.79 15.25
CA GLY A 424 25.95 46.44 15.00
C GLY A 424 24.94 45.37 15.39
N THR A 425 24.96 44.25 14.72
CA THR A 425 24.14 43.09 15.07
C THR A 425 25.05 41.89 15.37
N SER A 426 25.05 41.40 16.63
CA SER A 426 25.69 40.15 17.00
C SER A 426 24.72 39.00 16.93
N LEU A 427 25.15 37.89 16.36
CA LEU A 427 24.37 36.67 16.27
C LEU A 427 24.99 35.61 17.19
N SER A 428 24.19 35.07 18.10
CA SER A 428 24.61 34.02 19.03
C SER A 428 23.54 32.94 19.16
N LEU A 429 23.91 31.79 19.77
CA LEU A 429 22.90 30.75 20.08
C LEU A 429 22.04 31.18 21.28
N ASP A 430 20.74 31.06 21.11
CA ASP A 430 19.75 31.30 22.17
C ASP A 430 19.65 30.09 23.11
N SER A 431 20.55 30.09 24.14
CA SER A 431 20.62 29.01 25.12
C SER A 431 19.36 28.87 25.98
N GLU A 432 18.63 29.96 26.20
CA GLU A 432 17.34 29.92 26.93
C GLU A 432 16.27 29.21 26.10
N LYS A 433 16.20 29.54 24.81
CA LYS A 433 15.29 28.89 23.89
C LYS A 433 15.59 27.39 23.75
N ILE A 434 16.87 27.03 23.66
CA ILE A 434 17.31 25.62 23.61
C ILE A 434 16.85 24.88 24.87
N ARG A 435 17.10 25.44 26.05
CA ARG A 435 16.70 24.85 27.35
C ARG A 435 15.18 24.75 27.47
N SER A 436 14.45 25.80 27.09
CA SER A 436 12.99 25.83 27.16
C SER A 436 12.33 24.80 26.23
N GLU A 437 12.94 24.47 25.08
CA GLU A 437 12.46 23.39 24.22
C GLU A 437 12.86 22.01 24.74
N ALA A 438 14.03 21.87 25.34
CA ALA A 438 14.53 20.60 25.89
C ALA A 438 13.68 20.05 27.04
N MET A 439 13.00 20.93 27.80
CA MET A 439 12.09 20.49 28.87
C MET A 439 10.94 19.59 28.41
N TYR A 440 10.58 19.63 27.12
CA TYR A 440 9.50 18.83 26.55
C TYR A 440 9.97 17.52 25.92
N ASP A 441 11.26 17.22 25.95
CA ASP A 441 11.81 16.01 25.35
C ASP A 441 11.31 14.75 26.06
N GLY A 442 10.84 13.80 25.26
CA GLY A 442 10.32 12.53 25.74
C GLY A 442 8.85 12.55 26.15
N PHE A 443 8.24 13.73 26.23
CA PHE A 443 6.82 13.88 26.59
C PHE A 443 5.91 13.91 25.36
N TYR A 444 4.80 13.18 25.45
CA TYR A 444 3.73 13.21 24.48
C TYR A 444 2.39 13.21 25.20
N ALA A 445 1.42 13.94 24.71
CA ALA A 445 0.14 14.03 25.37
C ALA A 445 -1.02 13.84 24.38
N VAL A 446 -2.09 13.19 24.84
CA VAL A 446 -3.36 13.05 24.15
C VAL A 446 -4.51 13.43 25.06
N CYS A 447 -5.58 13.94 24.44
CA CYS A 447 -6.88 14.11 25.08
C CYS A 447 -7.87 13.12 24.49
N THR A 448 -8.73 12.54 25.35
CA THR A 448 -9.74 11.57 24.93
C THR A 448 -10.97 11.64 25.82
N ASN A 449 -12.13 11.32 25.25
CA ASN A 449 -13.36 11.02 26.00
C ASN A 449 -13.68 9.51 25.94
N LEU A 450 -12.75 8.68 25.42
CA LEU A 450 -12.91 7.24 25.41
C LEU A 450 -12.75 6.70 26.85
N GLU A 451 -13.74 5.98 27.32
CA GLU A 451 -13.71 5.27 28.60
C GLU A 451 -13.09 3.87 28.36
N ASP A 452 -11.77 3.81 28.34
CA ASP A 452 -10.99 2.59 28.14
C ASP A 452 -9.66 2.71 28.91
N SER A 453 -8.87 1.62 28.96
CA SER A 453 -7.56 1.64 29.62
C SER A 453 -6.59 2.61 28.94
N VAL A 454 -5.67 3.17 29.72
CA VAL A 454 -4.63 4.05 29.18
C VAL A 454 -3.78 3.33 28.12
N GLU A 455 -3.50 2.03 28.33
CA GLU A 455 -2.78 1.17 27.41
C GLU A 455 -3.47 1.17 26.03
N ARG A 456 -4.78 0.97 26.01
CA ARG A 456 -5.56 0.96 24.77
C ARG A 456 -5.53 2.29 24.05
N VAL A 457 -5.68 3.39 24.79
CA VAL A 457 -5.64 4.75 24.22
C VAL A 457 -4.25 5.05 23.62
N VAL A 458 -3.19 4.67 24.33
CA VAL A 458 -1.81 4.87 23.88
C VAL A 458 -1.52 4.02 22.64
N ASP A 459 -1.95 2.77 22.60
CA ASP A 459 -1.79 1.88 21.44
C ASP A 459 -2.49 2.44 20.20
N ILE A 460 -3.74 2.88 20.33
CA ILE A 460 -4.47 3.52 19.22
C ILE A 460 -3.72 4.77 18.76
N SER A 461 -3.32 5.65 19.69
CA SER A 461 -2.63 6.89 19.33
C SER A 461 -1.30 6.63 18.62
N ARG A 462 -0.57 5.58 19.00
CA ARG A 462 0.70 5.20 18.38
C ARG A 462 0.54 4.70 16.95
N ARG A 463 -0.55 4.02 16.63
CA ARG A 463 -0.81 3.51 15.28
C ARG A 463 -1.17 4.59 14.27
N ARG A 464 -1.30 5.85 14.67
CA ARG A 464 -1.53 6.98 13.76
C ARG A 464 -0.45 7.13 12.68
N TRP A 465 0.76 6.61 12.88
CA TRP A 465 1.81 6.60 11.85
C TRP A 465 1.39 5.92 10.54
N GLU A 466 0.43 5.00 10.57
CA GLU A 466 -0.05 4.27 9.39
C GLU A 466 -0.68 5.20 8.34
N ILE A 467 -1.37 6.26 8.78
CA ILE A 467 -1.91 7.25 7.84
C ILE A 467 -0.81 8.14 7.24
N GLU A 468 0.21 8.47 8.01
CA GLU A 468 1.38 9.21 7.52
C GLU A 468 2.15 8.38 6.48
N GLU A 469 2.30 7.09 6.72
CA GLU A 469 2.88 6.12 5.78
C GLU A 469 2.05 6.03 4.49
N SER A 470 0.74 5.98 4.60
CA SER A 470 -0.16 5.96 3.43
C SER A 470 -0.03 7.21 2.59
N PHE A 471 0.13 8.39 3.20
CA PHE A 471 0.44 9.61 2.46
C PHE A 471 1.83 9.57 1.81
N ARG A 472 2.82 8.95 2.47
CA ARG A 472 4.15 8.76 1.90
C ARG A 472 4.08 7.87 0.65
N ILE A 473 3.35 6.76 0.71
CA ILE A 473 3.13 5.86 -0.43
C ILE A 473 2.47 6.61 -1.59
N LEU A 474 1.39 7.34 -1.32
CA LEU A 474 0.70 8.14 -2.35
C LEU A 474 1.63 9.16 -3.02
N LYS A 475 2.47 9.84 -2.26
CA LYS A 475 3.34 10.91 -2.74
C LYS A 475 4.59 10.41 -3.45
N SER A 476 5.22 9.36 -2.94
CA SER A 476 6.49 8.83 -3.41
C SER A 476 6.30 7.69 -4.41
N GLU A 477 5.77 6.56 -3.93
CA GLU A 477 5.69 5.33 -4.75
C GLU A 477 4.66 5.46 -5.88
N PHE A 478 3.49 6.02 -5.57
CA PHE A 478 2.43 6.19 -6.56
C PHE A 478 2.52 7.53 -7.30
N SER A 479 3.49 8.37 -7.00
CA SER A 479 3.70 9.66 -7.66
C SER A 479 2.37 10.40 -7.92
N ALA A 480 1.51 10.49 -6.88
CA ALA A 480 0.22 11.18 -7.01
C ALA A 480 0.40 12.69 -7.30
N ARG A 481 1.61 13.18 -7.29
CA ARG A 481 2.03 14.55 -7.61
C ARG A 481 3.35 14.55 -8.39
N PRO A 482 3.61 15.57 -9.26
CA PRO A 482 2.70 16.64 -9.64
C PRO A 482 1.48 16.13 -10.41
N VAL A 483 0.35 16.86 -10.32
CA VAL A 483 -0.90 16.49 -11.00
C VAL A 483 -1.00 17.31 -12.30
N PHE A 484 -1.04 16.62 -13.44
CA PHE A 484 -1.10 17.23 -14.79
C PHE A 484 -2.53 17.34 -15.33
N LEU A 485 -3.48 17.64 -14.45
CA LEU A 485 -4.90 17.81 -14.79
C LEU A 485 -5.37 19.19 -14.33
N SER A 486 -6.23 19.84 -15.12
CA SER A 486 -6.75 21.18 -14.82
C SER A 486 -8.19 21.15 -14.30
N ARG A 487 -9.06 20.28 -14.83
CA ARG A 487 -10.47 20.25 -14.45
C ARG A 487 -10.66 19.56 -13.10
N LYS A 488 -11.47 20.14 -12.22
CA LYS A 488 -11.78 19.64 -10.88
C LYS A 488 -12.29 18.19 -10.89
N ASP A 489 -13.21 17.85 -11.81
CA ASP A 489 -13.74 16.49 -11.96
C ASP A 489 -12.63 15.47 -12.26
N ARG A 490 -11.71 15.81 -13.17
CA ARG A 490 -10.59 14.95 -13.54
C ARG A 490 -9.55 14.82 -12.43
N ILE A 491 -9.32 15.90 -11.68
CA ILE A 491 -8.47 15.89 -10.47
C ILE A 491 -9.08 14.96 -9.42
N THR A 492 -10.39 15.06 -9.17
CA THR A 492 -11.09 14.17 -8.24
C THR A 492 -10.97 12.72 -8.65
N ALA A 493 -11.17 12.39 -9.92
CA ALA A 493 -10.99 11.04 -10.44
C ALA A 493 -9.55 10.53 -10.33
N HIS A 494 -8.55 11.40 -10.51
CA HIS A 494 -7.14 11.03 -10.31
C HIS A 494 -6.88 10.57 -8.87
N PHE A 495 -7.36 11.32 -7.88
CA PHE A 495 -7.20 10.94 -6.48
C PHE A 495 -8.08 9.73 -6.10
N LEU A 496 -9.23 9.54 -6.73
CA LEU A 496 -10.01 8.31 -6.58
C LEU A 496 -9.20 7.08 -7.08
N VAL A 497 -8.54 7.19 -8.23
CA VAL A 497 -7.64 6.12 -8.72
C VAL A 497 -6.49 5.87 -7.74
N CYS A 498 -5.88 6.92 -7.20
CA CYS A 498 -4.84 6.80 -6.18
C CYS A 498 -5.36 6.13 -4.89
N PHE A 499 -6.57 6.48 -4.45
CA PHE A 499 -7.23 5.86 -3.29
C PHE A 499 -7.51 4.36 -3.52
N ILE A 500 -8.03 3.99 -4.69
CA ILE A 500 -8.25 2.57 -5.03
C ILE A 500 -6.92 1.81 -5.10
N ALA A 501 -5.89 2.41 -5.71
CA ALA A 501 -4.55 1.84 -5.77
C ALA A 501 -3.97 1.62 -4.37
N LEU A 502 -4.15 2.58 -3.45
CA LEU A 502 -3.71 2.44 -2.06
C LEU A 502 -4.45 1.31 -1.34
N LEU A 503 -5.77 1.18 -1.51
CA LEU A 503 -6.53 0.10 -0.91
C LEU A 503 -6.06 -1.28 -1.43
N ILE A 504 -5.90 -1.42 -2.74
CA ILE A 504 -5.43 -2.68 -3.35
C ILE A 504 -4.02 -3.02 -2.87
N TYR A 505 -3.13 -2.03 -2.79
CA TYR A 505 -1.77 -2.21 -2.30
C TYR A 505 -1.77 -2.63 -0.82
N ARG A 506 -2.53 -1.95 0.05
CA ARG A 506 -2.64 -2.30 1.48
C ARG A 506 -3.19 -3.72 1.68
N ILE A 507 -4.15 -4.15 0.87
CA ILE A 507 -4.63 -5.53 0.89
C ILE A 507 -3.51 -6.51 0.52
N LEU A 508 -2.70 -6.20 -0.48
CA LEU A 508 -1.56 -7.03 -0.88
C LEU A 508 -0.49 -7.10 0.21
N GLU A 509 -0.11 -5.95 0.76
CA GLU A 509 0.90 -5.82 1.82
C GLU A 509 0.53 -6.62 3.08
N HIS A 510 -0.70 -6.46 3.58
CA HIS A 510 -1.19 -7.23 4.73
C HIS A 510 -1.25 -8.74 4.46
N ARG A 511 -1.62 -9.14 3.24
CA ARG A 511 -1.62 -10.57 2.87
C ARG A 511 -0.23 -11.18 2.77
N LEU A 512 0.78 -10.36 2.60
CA LEU A 512 2.20 -10.73 2.68
C LEU A 512 2.74 -10.63 4.11
N ASP A 513 1.86 -10.51 5.13
CA ASP A 513 2.17 -10.36 6.55
C ASP A 513 3.10 -9.17 6.85
N GLU A 514 3.08 -8.12 6.01
CA GLU A 514 3.93 -6.92 6.12
C GLU A 514 5.44 -7.23 6.17
N LYS A 515 5.86 -8.39 5.63
CA LYS A 515 7.26 -8.84 5.68
C LYS A 515 8.18 -8.05 4.74
N TYR A 516 7.61 -7.39 3.75
CA TYR A 516 8.34 -6.73 2.67
C TYR A 516 8.02 -5.24 2.63
N THR A 517 8.99 -4.44 2.29
CA THR A 517 8.80 -2.99 2.14
C THR A 517 8.00 -2.65 0.86
N VAL A 518 7.41 -1.45 0.84
CA VAL A 518 6.67 -0.94 -0.34
C VAL A 518 7.53 -1.01 -1.60
N SER A 519 8.79 -0.58 -1.51
CA SER A 519 9.72 -0.56 -2.64
C SER A 519 10.07 -1.96 -3.15
N GLU A 520 10.18 -2.96 -2.26
CA GLU A 520 10.40 -4.35 -2.65
C GLU A 520 9.18 -4.92 -3.37
N ILE A 521 7.98 -4.75 -2.82
CA ILE A 521 6.74 -5.25 -3.44
C ILE A 521 6.53 -4.61 -4.80
N VAL A 522 6.51 -3.28 -4.88
CA VAL A 522 6.27 -2.54 -6.13
C VAL A 522 7.39 -2.82 -7.15
N GLY A 523 8.65 -2.84 -6.70
CA GLY A 523 9.81 -3.15 -7.54
C GLY A 523 9.74 -4.56 -8.14
N THR A 524 9.37 -5.56 -7.34
CA THR A 524 9.18 -6.94 -7.80
C THR A 524 8.03 -7.04 -8.80
N LEU A 525 6.86 -6.49 -8.49
CA LEU A 525 5.74 -6.50 -9.44
C LEU A 525 6.08 -5.80 -10.77
N ARG A 526 6.82 -4.70 -10.72
CA ARG A 526 7.29 -3.97 -11.90
C ARG A 526 8.27 -4.79 -12.74
N SER A 527 9.17 -5.54 -12.10
CA SER A 527 10.18 -6.37 -12.79
C SER A 527 9.61 -7.65 -13.42
N MET A 528 8.38 -8.07 -13.06
CA MET A 528 7.75 -9.29 -13.58
C MET A 528 7.35 -9.13 -15.05
N GLU A 529 8.34 -9.15 -15.92
CA GLU A 529 8.18 -9.10 -17.37
C GLU A 529 8.33 -10.49 -18.00
N PHE A 530 7.77 -10.66 -19.19
CA PHE A 530 7.80 -11.90 -19.95
C PHE A 530 8.19 -11.62 -21.39
N GLN A 531 9.09 -12.43 -21.93
CA GLN A 531 9.34 -12.46 -23.36
C GLN A 531 8.25 -13.31 -24.02
N HIS A 532 7.44 -12.71 -24.88
CA HIS A 532 6.44 -13.43 -25.64
C HIS A 532 7.08 -14.12 -26.86
N VAL A 533 6.95 -15.44 -26.92
CA VAL A 533 7.36 -16.28 -28.07
C VAL A 533 6.10 -16.73 -28.79
N PRO A 534 5.77 -16.12 -29.94
CA PRO A 534 4.52 -16.41 -30.65
C PRO A 534 4.35 -17.89 -30.99
N GLY A 535 3.22 -18.48 -30.61
CA GLY A 535 2.88 -19.89 -30.80
C GLY A 535 3.37 -20.83 -29.71
N GLU A 536 4.39 -20.45 -28.93
CA GLU A 536 4.95 -21.28 -27.87
C GLU A 536 4.49 -20.82 -26.47
N GLY A 537 4.66 -19.52 -26.14
CA GLY A 537 4.24 -19.01 -24.86
C GLY A 537 5.05 -17.81 -24.34
N TYR A 538 5.20 -17.76 -23.02
CA TYR A 538 5.80 -16.65 -22.29
C TYR A 538 6.98 -17.16 -21.44
N ILE A 539 8.16 -16.61 -21.66
CA ILE A 539 9.39 -16.91 -20.91
C ILE A 539 9.54 -15.80 -19.86
N PRO A 540 9.63 -16.12 -18.56
CA PRO A 540 9.89 -15.13 -17.51
C PRO A 540 11.22 -14.41 -17.75
N ALA A 541 11.20 -13.09 -17.69
CA ALA A 541 12.39 -12.23 -17.81
C ALA A 541 12.70 -11.55 -16.47
N TYR A 542 12.40 -12.20 -15.36
CA TYR A 542 12.63 -11.72 -14.01
C TYR A 542 13.27 -12.78 -13.12
N THR A 543 13.85 -12.37 -12.00
CA THR A 543 14.47 -13.27 -11.03
C THR A 543 13.42 -13.83 -10.06
N ARG A 544 13.41 -15.14 -9.86
CA ARG A 544 12.64 -15.78 -8.81
C ARG A 544 13.27 -15.52 -7.45
N THR A 545 12.47 -15.03 -6.50
CA THR A 545 12.86 -14.67 -5.13
C THR A 545 11.83 -15.18 -4.12
N ASP A 546 12.12 -15.11 -2.80
CA ASP A 546 11.17 -15.47 -1.76
C ASP A 546 9.87 -14.64 -1.88
N LEU A 547 9.96 -13.36 -2.27
CA LEU A 547 8.79 -12.52 -2.50
C LEU A 547 7.95 -13.01 -3.70
N THR A 548 8.59 -13.39 -4.82
CA THR A 548 7.85 -13.95 -5.96
C THR A 548 7.19 -15.28 -5.61
N ASP A 549 7.86 -16.13 -4.82
CA ASP A 549 7.26 -17.37 -4.31
C ASP A 549 6.06 -17.09 -3.40
N SER A 550 6.21 -16.17 -2.44
CA SER A 550 5.11 -15.75 -1.56
C SER A 550 3.90 -15.23 -2.35
N LEU A 551 4.13 -14.42 -3.39
CA LEU A 551 3.06 -13.93 -4.27
C LEU A 551 2.34 -15.09 -4.99
N HIS A 552 3.09 -16.02 -5.58
CA HIS A 552 2.51 -17.15 -6.31
C HIS A 552 1.72 -18.10 -5.40
N GLU A 553 2.22 -18.37 -4.21
CA GLU A 553 1.56 -19.21 -3.21
C GLU A 553 0.26 -18.54 -2.71
N LEU A 554 0.33 -17.26 -2.39
CA LEU A 554 -0.82 -16.48 -1.91
C LEU A 554 -1.98 -16.44 -2.92
N PHE A 555 -1.67 -16.32 -4.21
CA PHE A 555 -2.69 -16.19 -5.25
C PHE A 555 -3.03 -17.50 -5.98
N GLY A 556 -2.33 -18.60 -5.67
CA GLY A 556 -2.63 -19.93 -6.17
C GLY A 556 -2.43 -20.11 -7.68
N PHE A 557 -1.52 -19.34 -8.29
CA PHE A 557 -1.08 -19.53 -9.66
C PHE A 557 0.44 -19.26 -9.78
N ARG A 558 1.09 -19.87 -10.77
CA ARG A 558 2.52 -19.67 -11.02
C ARG A 558 2.79 -19.22 -12.45
N THR A 559 3.66 -18.23 -12.58
CA THR A 559 4.12 -17.69 -13.88
C THR A 559 5.63 -17.81 -14.04
N ASP A 560 6.32 -18.45 -13.10
CA ASP A 560 7.77 -18.57 -12.99
C ASP A 560 8.29 -19.95 -13.45
N HIS A 561 7.56 -20.66 -14.29
CA HIS A 561 8.07 -21.77 -15.07
C HIS A 561 8.99 -21.25 -16.18
N GLU A 562 10.02 -22.02 -16.59
CA GLU A 562 10.93 -21.64 -17.68
C GLU A 562 10.20 -21.14 -18.93
N ILE A 563 9.05 -21.73 -19.23
CA ILE A 563 8.09 -21.23 -20.23
C ILE A 563 6.67 -21.54 -19.80
N THR A 564 5.77 -20.58 -19.91
CA THR A 564 4.33 -20.77 -19.69
C THR A 564 3.62 -20.70 -21.04
N SER A 565 2.97 -21.80 -21.48
CA SER A 565 2.27 -21.85 -22.75
C SER A 565 1.17 -20.77 -22.84
N GLU A 566 0.86 -20.31 -24.07
CA GLU A 566 -0.23 -19.33 -24.29
C GLU A 566 -1.57 -19.79 -23.69
N LYS A 567 -1.86 -21.09 -23.76
CA LYS A 567 -3.07 -21.68 -23.18
C LYS A 567 -3.09 -21.55 -21.65
N ASN A 568 -1.98 -21.88 -21.01
CA ASN A 568 -1.85 -21.75 -19.54
C ASN A 568 -1.89 -20.30 -19.09
N MET A 569 -1.22 -19.40 -19.78
CA MET A 569 -1.27 -17.97 -19.48
C MET A 569 -2.69 -17.40 -19.61
N LYS A 570 -3.44 -17.76 -20.65
CA LYS A 570 -4.86 -17.42 -20.79
C LYS A 570 -5.71 -17.96 -19.62
N LYS A 571 -5.39 -19.18 -19.14
CA LYS A 571 -6.05 -19.77 -17.95
C LYS A 571 -5.75 -18.96 -16.70
N ILE A 572 -4.48 -18.55 -16.47
CA ILE A 572 -4.05 -17.71 -15.34
C ILE A 572 -4.77 -16.36 -15.39
N ILE A 573 -4.77 -15.67 -16.53
CA ILE A 573 -5.49 -14.39 -16.71
C ILE A 573 -6.98 -14.54 -16.40
N LYS A 574 -7.61 -15.65 -16.79
CA LYS A 574 -8.99 -15.94 -16.46
C LYS A 574 -9.19 -16.21 -14.97
N GLN A 575 -8.26 -16.94 -14.35
CA GLN A 575 -8.27 -17.26 -12.92
C GLN A 575 -8.15 -15.99 -12.07
N THR A 576 -7.29 -15.05 -12.42
CA THR A 576 -7.13 -13.78 -11.69
C THR A 576 -8.35 -12.85 -11.82
N LYS A 577 -9.23 -13.09 -12.80
CA LYS A 577 -10.53 -12.43 -12.93
C LYS A 577 -11.68 -13.19 -12.23
N ALA A 578 -11.43 -14.42 -11.78
CA ALA A 578 -12.40 -15.19 -11.02
C ALA A 578 -12.32 -14.83 -9.53
N LYS A 579 -13.42 -15.05 -8.80
CA LYS A 579 -13.58 -14.71 -7.40
C LYS A 579 -13.15 -15.87 -6.53
N ASN A 580 -11.88 -15.95 -6.18
CA ASN A 580 -11.34 -17.11 -5.47
C ASN A 580 -10.57 -16.74 -4.19
N ILE A 581 -10.55 -15.46 -3.78
CA ILE A 581 -9.87 -15.08 -2.55
C ILE A 581 -10.89 -15.12 -1.43
N THR A 582 -10.86 -16.16 -0.64
CA THR A 582 -11.58 -16.27 0.63
C THR A 582 -10.95 -15.34 1.66
N ARG A 583 -11.77 -14.84 2.57
CA ARG A 583 -11.35 -14.16 3.79
C ARG A 583 -10.46 -15.12 4.58
N ASN A 584 -9.21 -14.74 4.84
CA ASN A 584 -8.36 -15.45 5.80
C ASN A 584 -8.73 -15.00 7.20
#